data_2fe9ba8125f29278e093ae293a5beba0
#
_entry.id   2fe9ba8125f29278e093ae293a5beba0
#
_cell.length_a   1.000
_cell.length_b   1.000
_cell.length_c   1.000
_cell.angle_alpha   90.00
_cell.angle_beta   90.00
_cell.angle_gamma   90.00
#
_symmetry.space_group_name_H-M   'P 1'
#
loop_
_entity.id
_entity.type
_entity.pdbx_description
1 polymer ?
#
loop_
_entity_poly.entity_id
_entity_poly.type
_entity_poly.pdbx_seq_one_letter_code
_entity_poly.pdbx_strand_id
1 'polypeptide(L)' 'MSKMDVMKKIQEARGGINSYYDMDIEDMEKISNNSHDRFSLISNAFTFGYIQGMKAQKAKDRKKKAWSYLFYSLVGARL' A
#
# COMPACT_ATOMS: atom_id res chain seq x y z
N MET A 1 19.24 5.71 6.11
CA MET A 1 18.72 5.16 4.86
C MET A 1 19.79 4.85 3.83
N SER A 2 20.90 5.59 3.87
CA SER A 2 21.98 5.43 2.89
C SER A 2 22.60 4.04 2.85
N LYS A 3 22.45 3.27 3.91
CA LYS A 3 23.04 1.93 3.98
C LYS A 3 22.15 0.82 3.49
N MET A 4 20.93 1.15 3.12
CA MET A 4 19.98 0.17 2.60
C MET A 4 20.27 -0.12 1.13
N ASP A 5 20.32 -1.39 0.77
CA ASP A 5 20.36 -1.76 -0.64
C ASP A 5 18.94 -1.60 -1.21
N VAL A 6 18.73 -0.50 -1.90
CA VAL A 6 17.40 -0.13 -2.40
C VAL A 6 16.86 -1.18 -3.37
N MET A 7 17.70 -1.64 -4.29
CA MET A 7 17.23 -2.61 -5.28
C MET A 7 16.88 -3.96 -4.65
N LYS A 8 17.67 -4.37 -3.66
CA LYS A 8 17.39 -5.61 -2.94
C LYS A 8 16.07 -5.52 -2.20
N LYS A 9 15.82 -4.40 -1.53
CA LYS A 9 14.57 -4.20 -0.80
C LYS A 9 13.36 -4.15 -1.74
N ILE A 10 13.51 -3.54 -2.89
CA ILE A 10 12.44 -3.52 -3.90
C ILE A 10 12.12 -4.94 -4.36
N GLN A 11 13.15 -5.73 -4.65
CA GLN A 11 12.94 -7.10 -5.10
C GLN A 11 12.28 -7.97 -4.04
N GLU A 12 12.69 -7.82 -2.79
CA GLU A 12 12.07 -8.54 -1.68
C GLU A 12 10.60 -8.16 -1.52
N ALA A 13 10.30 -6.87 -1.63
CA ALA A 13 8.94 -6.38 -1.46
C ALA A 13 7.99 -6.85 -2.56
N ARG A 14 8.50 -6.99 -3.80
CA ARG A 14 7.67 -7.39 -4.94
C ARG A 14 6.94 -8.70 -4.72
N GLY A 15 7.59 -9.65 -4.07
CA GLY A 15 6.97 -10.94 -3.80
C GLY A 15 5.83 -10.88 -2.79
N GLY A 16 5.75 -9.80 -2.01
CA GLY A 16 4.74 -9.64 -0.98
C GLY A 16 3.63 -8.66 -1.30
N ILE A 17 3.65 -8.05 -2.48
CA ILE A 17 2.62 -7.08 -2.86
C ILE A 17 1.34 -7.80 -3.22
N ASN A 18 0.25 -7.41 -2.58
CA ASN A 18 -1.08 -7.89 -2.94
C ASN A 18 -1.44 -7.31 -4.30
N SER A 19 -1.79 -8.17 -5.26
CA SER A 19 -2.10 -7.73 -6.62
C SER A 19 -3.22 -6.71 -6.70
N TYR A 20 -4.12 -6.70 -5.74
CA TYR A 20 -5.19 -5.70 -5.68
C TYR A 20 -4.66 -4.28 -5.53
N TYR A 21 -3.55 -4.12 -4.83
CA TYR A 21 -2.95 -2.81 -4.57
C TYR A 21 -1.75 -2.51 -5.45
N ASP A 22 -1.39 -3.43 -6.33
CA ASP A 22 -0.25 -3.25 -7.22
C ASP A 22 -0.63 -2.31 -8.37
N MET A 23 0.39 -1.76 -9.00
CA MET A 23 0.22 -0.87 -10.13
C MET A 23 0.02 -1.68 -11.40
N ASP A 24 -1.05 -1.40 -12.15
CA ASP A 24 -1.27 -2.03 -13.43
C ASP A 24 -0.74 -1.15 -14.57
N ILE A 25 -0.86 -1.67 -15.81
CA ILE A 25 -0.33 -0.96 -16.98
C ILE A 25 -1.04 0.37 -17.20
N GLU A 26 -2.34 0.42 -16.95
CA GLU A 26 -3.11 1.65 -17.11
C GLU A 26 -2.66 2.72 -16.13
N ASP A 27 -2.39 2.34 -14.87
CA ASP A 27 -1.86 3.25 -13.87
C ASP A 27 -0.49 3.78 -14.28
N MET A 28 0.37 2.91 -14.79
CA MET A 28 1.70 3.29 -15.27
C MET A 28 1.61 4.31 -16.40
N GLU A 29 0.71 4.08 -17.35
CA GLU A 29 0.51 4.99 -18.47
C GLU A 29 0.03 6.36 -18.01
N LYS A 30 -0.94 6.40 -17.09
CA LYS A 30 -1.45 7.66 -16.56
C LYS A 30 -0.36 8.44 -15.84
N ILE A 31 0.43 7.77 -15.02
CA ILE A 31 1.52 8.41 -14.29
C ILE A 31 2.57 8.93 -15.28
N SER A 32 2.94 8.11 -16.24
CA SER A 32 3.94 8.47 -17.24
C SER A 32 3.50 9.67 -18.07
N ASN A 33 2.26 9.67 -18.55
CA ASN A 33 1.73 10.74 -19.40
C ASN A 33 1.58 12.07 -18.66
N ASN A 34 1.47 12.03 -17.34
CA ASN A 34 1.30 13.24 -16.53
C ASN A 34 2.59 13.65 -15.82
N SER A 35 3.71 13.05 -16.18
CA SER A 35 5.01 13.35 -15.58
C SER A 35 5.88 14.10 -16.60
N HIS A 36 6.56 15.16 -16.14
CA HIS A 36 7.35 16.03 -17.02
C HIS A 36 8.73 15.48 -17.32
N ASP A 37 9.33 14.79 -16.34
CA ASP A 37 10.68 14.28 -16.45
C ASP A 37 10.84 13.03 -15.57
N ARG A 38 12.05 12.51 -15.54
CA ARG A 38 12.37 11.30 -14.78
C ARG A 38 12.07 11.46 -13.29
N PHE A 39 12.46 12.60 -12.72
CA PHE A 39 12.26 12.82 -11.29
C PHE A 39 10.79 12.96 -10.94
N SER A 40 10.05 13.66 -11.76
CA SER A 40 8.62 13.80 -11.63
C SER A 40 7.92 12.44 -11.72
N LEU A 41 8.35 11.60 -12.66
CA LEU A 41 7.83 10.25 -12.82
C LEU A 41 8.08 9.41 -11.56
N ILE A 42 9.28 9.45 -11.03
CA ILE A 42 9.65 8.71 -9.82
C ILE A 42 8.81 9.19 -8.64
N SER A 43 8.69 10.49 -8.47
CA SER A 43 7.91 11.08 -7.38
C SER A 43 6.43 10.69 -7.46
N ASN A 44 5.86 10.75 -8.64
CA ASN A 44 4.45 10.39 -8.85
C ASN A 44 4.22 8.91 -8.59
N ALA A 45 5.12 8.06 -9.05
CA ALA A 45 5.02 6.63 -8.79
C ALA A 45 5.13 6.31 -7.30
N PHE A 46 6.03 6.98 -6.59
CA PHE A 46 6.16 6.83 -5.14
C PHE A 46 4.87 7.25 -4.43
N THR A 47 4.32 8.39 -4.82
CA THR A 47 3.09 8.89 -4.21
C THR A 47 1.93 7.92 -4.43
N PHE A 48 1.82 7.39 -5.64
CA PHE A 48 0.80 6.39 -5.94
C PHE A 48 0.97 5.16 -5.04
N GLY A 49 2.20 4.66 -4.89
CA GLY A 49 2.48 3.52 -4.02
C GLY A 49 2.13 3.81 -2.57
N TYR A 50 2.41 5.01 -2.10
CA TYR A 50 2.06 5.43 -0.74
C TYR A 50 0.54 5.40 -0.54
N ILE A 51 -0.20 5.93 -1.51
CA ILE A 51 -1.68 5.93 -1.46
C ILE A 51 -2.21 4.51 -1.40
N GLN A 52 -1.68 3.62 -2.23
CA GLN A 52 -2.09 2.22 -2.25
C GLN A 52 -1.78 1.53 -0.92
N GLY A 53 -0.62 1.85 -0.34
CA GLY A 53 -0.24 1.35 0.99
C GLY A 53 -1.19 1.82 2.08
N MET A 54 -1.62 3.08 2.02
CA MET A 54 -2.59 3.61 2.98
C MET A 54 -3.94 2.90 2.86
N LYS A 55 -4.39 2.62 1.64
CA LYS A 55 -5.63 1.89 1.42
C LYS A 55 -5.56 0.49 2.00
N ALA A 56 -4.44 -0.18 1.79
CA ALA A 56 -4.23 -1.52 2.34
C ALA A 56 -4.24 -1.50 3.86
N GLN A 57 -3.62 -0.51 4.47
CA GLN A 57 -3.59 -0.38 5.92
C GLN A 57 -4.97 -0.11 6.49
N LYS A 58 -5.74 0.76 5.86
CA LYS A 58 -7.12 1.03 6.28
C LYS A 58 -7.99 -0.22 6.22
N ALA A 59 -7.82 -1.03 5.19
CA ALA A 59 -8.57 -2.29 5.09
C ALA A 59 -8.21 -3.24 6.23
N LYS A 60 -6.93 -3.33 6.57
CA LYS A 60 -6.49 -4.12 7.73
C LYS A 60 -7.10 -3.61 9.02
N ASP A 61 -7.09 -2.31 9.22
CA ASP A 61 -7.63 -1.71 10.44
C ASP A 61 -9.13 -1.96 10.58
N ARG A 62 -9.85 -1.89 9.47
CA ARG A 62 -11.29 -2.20 9.48
C ARG A 62 -11.57 -3.64 9.87
N LYS A 63 -10.76 -4.57 9.37
CA LYS A 63 -10.88 -5.97 9.76
C LYS A 63 -10.62 -6.17 11.24
N LYS A 64 -9.60 -5.51 11.77
CA LYS A 64 -9.30 -5.57 13.20
C LYS A 64 -10.46 -5.06 14.04
N LYS A 65 -11.07 -3.95 13.64
CA LYS A 65 -12.22 -3.39 14.35
C LYS A 65 -13.40 -4.33 14.33
N ALA A 66 -13.69 -4.94 13.19
CA ALA A 66 -14.76 -5.91 13.07
C ALA A 66 -14.55 -7.09 14.01
N TRP A 67 -13.35 -7.61 14.08
CA TRP A 67 -13.00 -8.68 15.00
C TRP A 67 -13.19 -8.27 16.45
N SER A 68 -12.81 -7.04 16.80
CA SER A 68 -12.98 -6.52 18.16
C SER A 68 -14.45 -6.46 18.54
N TYR A 69 -15.30 -5.99 17.64
CA TYR A 69 -16.74 -5.96 17.90
C TYR A 69 -17.31 -7.34 18.10
N LEU A 70 -16.92 -8.29 17.25
CA LEU A 70 -17.37 -9.67 17.39
C LEU A 70 -16.93 -10.25 18.72
N PHE A 71 -15.71 -9.99 19.11
CA PHE A 71 -15.18 -10.48 20.37
C PHE A 71 -15.95 -9.94 21.56
N TYR A 72 -16.20 -8.64 21.60
CA TYR A 72 -16.98 -8.03 22.67
C TYR A 72 -18.40 -8.57 22.72
N SER A 73 -18.99 -8.77 21.56
CA SER A 73 -20.33 -9.34 21.48
C SER A 73 -20.37 -10.75 22.07
N LEU A 74 -19.37 -11.57 21.77
CA LEU A 74 -19.32 -12.95 22.25
C LEU A 74 -19.12 -13.05 23.76
N VAL A 75 -18.33 -12.15 24.34
CA VAL A 75 -18.09 -12.18 25.78
C VAL A 75 -19.14 -11.42 26.58
N GLY A 76 -20.18 -10.97 25.91
CA GLY A 76 -21.28 -10.30 26.57
C GLY A 76 -21.05 -8.84 26.84
N ALA A 77 -20.02 -8.26 26.30
CA ALA A 77 -19.74 -6.82 26.36
C ALA A 77 -19.95 -6.22 27.75
N ARG A 78 -19.38 -6.88 28.69
CA ARG A 78 -19.58 -6.47 30.05
C ARG A 78 -18.81 -5.26 30.45
N LEU A 79 -18.09 -4.72 29.57
CA LEU A 79 -17.26 -3.56 29.89
C LEU A 79 -17.99 -2.21 29.79
#